data_76b31517daad907e773677a3005aa56f
#
_entry.id   76b31517daad907e773677a3005aa56f
#
_cell.length_a   1.000
_cell.length_b   1.000
_cell.length_c   1.000
_cell.angle_alpha   90.00
_cell.angle_beta   90.00
_cell.angle_gamma   90.00
#
_symmetry.space_group_name_H-M   'P 1'
#
loop_
_entity.id
_entity.type
_entity.pdbx_description
1 polymer ?
#
loop_
_entity_poly.entity_id
_entity_poly.type
_entity_poly.pdbx_seq_one_letter_code
_entity_poly.pdbx_strand_id
1 'polypeptide(L)'
;MSTWSLFDFNHKMFSFQHLLLLICCWCYFATFSDALFFHIKETEKKCFIEELPDETMVVGKYKVEIFDKNVNKYVPTVHGLGIHVEVKDPEDKVVLSRTYAAEGRFTFTSHLAGEHLVCLHSNSSAWFSSGQLRVHLDIQVGEHAIDYTQIQTKDKLSELELRIRQLLDQVEQVTKEQNYQRFREERFRMTSESTNQRVLWWSIAQTIILIITGFWQMRHLKSFFEAKKLV
;
A
#
# COMPACT_ATOMS: atom_id res chain seq x y z
N MET A 1 -22.71 -48.26 -29.63
CA MET A 1 -23.04 -46.89 -29.21
C MET A 1 -22.40 -46.55 -27.83
N SER A 2 -21.16 -47.01 -27.57
CA SER A 2 -20.53 -46.89 -26.24
C SER A 2 -19.06 -46.45 -26.25
N THR A 3 -18.47 -46.13 -27.38
CA THR A 3 -17.05 -45.71 -27.44
C THR A 3 -16.85 -44.19 -27.45
N TRP A 4 -17.85 -43.42 -27.77
CA TRP A 4 -17.79 -41.95 -27.81
C TRP A 4 -17.88 -41.28 -26.41
N SER A 5 -18.57 -41.90 -25.46
CA SER A 5 -18.70 -41.34 -24.10
C SER A 5 -17.42 -41.44 -23.24
N LEU A 6 -16.61 -42.49 -23.51
CA LEU A 6 -15.33 -42.70 -22.82
C LEU A 6 -14.22 -41.74 -23.30
N PHE A 7 -14.27 -41.32 -24.57
CA PHE A 7 -13.30 -40.36 -25.09
C PHE A 7 -13.53 -38.93 -24.57
N ASP A 8 -14.79 -38.54 -24.43
CA ASP A 8 -15.16 -37.22 -23.92
C ASP A 8 -14.89 -37.09 -22.40
N PHE A 9 -15.04 -38.17 -21.65
CA PHE A 9 -14.74 -38.22 -20.21
C PHE A 9 -13.23 -38.14 -19.97
N ASN A 10 -12.40 -38.79 -20.77
CA ASN A 10 -10.93 -38.75 -20.66
C ASN A 10 -10.40 -37.34 -21.02
N HIS A 11 -10.96 -36.67 -22.00
CA HIS A 11 -10.56 -35.34 -22.41
C HIS A 11 -10.88 -34.27 -21.35
N LYS A 12 -12.04 -34.38 -20.68
CA LYS A 12 -12.44 -33.53 -19.56
C LYS A 12 -11.60 -33.78 -18.32
N MET A 13 -11.26 -35.02 -18.02
CA MET A 13 -10.39 -35.37 -16.88
C MET A 13 -8.96 -34.87 -17.10
N PHE A 14 -8.44 -34.95 -18.32
CA PHE A 14 -7.12 -34.44 -18.67
C PHE A 14 -7.05 -32.90 -18.58
N SER A 15 -8.10 -32.20 -19.03
CA SER A 15 -8.23 -30.75 -18.91
C SER A 15 -8.32 -30.29 -17.45
N PHE A 16 -9.02 -31.04 -16.60
CA PHE A 16 -9.13 -30.74 -15.16
C PHE A 16 -7.80 -30.94 -14.42
N GLN A 17 -7.04 -31.97 -14.78
CA GLN A 17 -5.68 -32.22 -14.24
C GLN A 17 -4.70 -31.10 -14.60
N HIS A 18 -4.73 -30.61 -15.83
CA HIS A 18 -3.90 -29.46 -16.24
C HIS A 18 -4.30 -28.15 -15.55
N LEU A 19 -5.60 -27.93 -15.34
CA LEU A 19 -6.09 -26.78 -14.59
C LEU A 19 -5.63 -26.83 -13.12
N LEU A 20 -5.69 -28.00 -12.49
CA LEU A 20 -5.22 -28.21 -11.11
C LEU A 20 -3.70 -28.00 -10.98
N LEU A 21 -2.92 -28.48 -11.94
CA LEU A 21 -1.47 -28.25 -12.01
C LEU A 21 -1.12 -26.76 -12.18
N LEU A 22 -1.85 -26.03 -13.01
CA LEU A 22 -1.66 -24.59 -13.18
C LEU A 22 -2.01 -23.81 -11.91
N ILE A 23 -3.06 -24.19 -11.22
CA ILE A 23 -3.45 -23.56 -9.93
C ILE A 23 -2.40 -23.85 -8.85
N CYS A 24 -1.93 -25.12 -8.74
CA CYS A 24 -0.84 -25.48 -7.82
C CYS A 24 0.46 -24.73 -8.12
N CYS A 25 0.82 -24.62 -9.40
CA CYS A 25 1.99 -23.87 -9.83
C CYS A 25 1.85 -22.38 -9.47
N TRP A 26 0.70 -21.79 -9.67
CA TRP A 26 0.43 -20.38 -9.30
C TRP A 26 0.45 -20.17 -7.79
N CYS A 27 -0.13 -21.09 -7.01
CA CYS A 27 -0.04 -21.04 -5.54
C CYS A 27 1.40 -21.18 -5.04
N TYR A 28 2.23 -22.00 -5.71
CA TYR A 28 3.64 -22.15 -5.35
C TYR A 28 4.45 -20.87 -5.64
N PHE A 29 4.16 -20.16 -6.73
CA PHE A 29 4.79 -18.86 -7.02
C PHE A 29 4.31 -17.73 -6.10
N ALA A 30 3.10 -17.81 -5.56
CA ALA A 30 2.54 -16.78 -4.66
C ALA A 30 3.12 -16.81 -3.22
N THR A 31 3.86 -17.87 -2.84
CA THR A 31 4.40 -18.01 -1.47
C THR A 31 5.76 -17.35 -1.25
N PHE A 32 6.42 -16.83 -2.29
CA PHE A 32 7.64 -16.04 -2.13
C PHE A 32 7.32 -14.56 -1.92
N SER A 33 6.83 -14.24 -0.71
CA SER A 33 6.76 -12.87 -0.25
C SER A 33 8.02 -12.57 0.56
N ASP A 34 9.00 -11.92 -0.04
CA ASP A 34 10.15 -11.38 0.68
C ASP A 34 9.72 -10.17 1.52
N ALA A 35 10.31 -10.05 2.70
CA ALA A 35 10.13 -8.87 3.55
C ALA A 35 10.50 -7.60 2.77
N LEU A 36 9.69 -6.56 2.91
CA LEU A 36 9.89 -5.30 2.21
C LEU A 36 11.23 -4.69 2.60
N PHE A 37 12.13 -4.60 1.65
CA PHE A 37 13.38 -3.84 1.79
C PHE A 37 13.48 -2.82 0.66
N PHE A 38 14.21 -1.75 0.90
CA PHE A 38 14.49 -0.75 -0.11
C PHE A 38 15.94 -0.31 -0.04
N HIS A 39 16.41 0.30 -1.11
CA HIS A 39 17.77 0.80 -1.19
C HIS A 39 17.78 2.31 -1.04
N ILE A 40 18.70 2.80 -0.22
CA ILE A 40 18.98 4.24 -0.03
C ILE A 40 20.44 4.49 -0.42
N LYS A 41 20.66 5.54 -1.21
CA LYS A 41 21.99 6.12 -1.41
C LYS A 41 22.33 7.05 -0.25
N GLU A 42 23.62 7.33 -0.03
CA GLU A 42 24.09 8.13 1.12
C GLU A 42 23.41 9.49 1.29
N THR A 43 23.05 10.15 0.20
CA THR A 43 22.41 11.48 0.22
C THR A 43 20.92 11.45 -0.08
N GLU A 44 20.35 10.26 -0.26
CA GLU A 44 18.96 10.09 -0.64
C GLU A 44 18.08 10.03 0.61
N LYS A 45 17.00 10.81 0.61
CA LYS A 45 15.93 10.75 1.60
C LYS A 45 14.77 9.96 1.01
N LYS A 46 14.40 8.84 1.64
CA LYS A 46 13.22 8.05 1.29
C LYS A 46 12.09 8.35 2.27
N CYS A 47 10.93 8.68 1.75
CA CYS A 47 9.76 8.99 2.55
C CYS A 47 8.63 8.03 2.23
N PHE A 48 7.91 7.61 3.26
CA PHE A 48 6.74 6.75 3.23
C PHE A 48 5.57 7.52 3.81
N ILE A 49 4.41 7.37 3.21
CA ILE A 49 3.17 7.99 3.66
C ILE A 49 2.39 6.92 4.42
N GLU A 50 2.10 7.21 5.69
CA GLU A 50 1.26 6.39 6.56
C GLU A 50 0.02 7.18 6.94
N GLU A 51 -1.14 6.61 6.66
CA GLU A 51 -2.42 7.23 7.01
C GLU A 51 -2.85 6.77 8.40
N LEU A 52 -2.82 7.68 9.36
CA LEU A 52 -3.02 7.37 10.78
C LEU A 52 -4.25 8.09 11.34
N PRO A 53 -5.05 7.41 12.17
CA PRO A 53 -6.01 8.06 13.05
C PRO A 53 -5.30 8.96 14.08
N ASP A 54 -6.04 9.81 14.75
CA ASP A 54 -5.54 10.58 15.89
C ASP A 54 -5.21 9.68 17.09
N GLU A 55 -4.36 10.16 17.96
CA GLU A 55 -3.94 9.50 19.22
C GLU A 55 -3.50 8.03 19.04
N THR A 56 -2.89 7.72 17.88
CA THR A 56 -2.44 6.38 17.56
C THR A 56 -0.94 6.24 17.70
N MET A 57 -0.49 5.21 18.47
CA MET A 57 0.92 4.91 18.64
C MET A 57 1.46 4.15 17.43
N VAL A 58 2.63 4.55 16.95
CA VAL A 58 3.33 3.92 15.84
C VAL A 58 4.73 3.53 16.26
N VAL A 59 5.12 2.31 15.95
CA VAL A 59 6.48 1.79 16.16
C VAL A 59 7.07 1.35 14.82
N GLY A 60 8.13 2.01 14.40
CA GLY A 60 8.93 1.60 13.26
C GLY A 60 10.16 0.81 13.70
N LYS A 61 10.28 -0.44 13.26
CA LYS A 61 11.49 -1.26 13.41
C LYS A 61 12.27 -1.20 12.12
N TYR A 62 13.56 -0.96 12.19
CA TYR A 62 14.40 -0.90 11.00
C TYR A 62 15.73 -1.59 11.22
N LYS A 63 16.32 -2.07 10.13
CA LYS A 63 17.63 -2.68 10.06
C LYS A 63 18.31 -2.27 8.77
N VAL A 64 19.55 -1.83 8.87
CA VAL A 64 20.36 -1.38 7.75
C VAL A 64 21.50 -2.34 7.48
N GLU A 65 21.68 -2.71 6.23
CA GLU A 65 22.74 -3.57 5.74
C GLU A 65 23.52 -2.83 4.65
N ILE A 66 24.85 -3.00 4.64
CA ILE A 66 25.74 -2.45 3.63
C ILE A 66 26.21 -3.55 2.68
N PHE A 67 26.35 -3.23 1.40
CA PHE A 67 26.90 -4.16 0.42
C PHE A 67 28.41 -4.21 0.52
N ASP A 68 28.98 -5.34 0.95
CA ASP A 68 30.42 -5.58 0.96
C ASP A 68 30.87 -6.18 -0.39
N LYS A 69 31.68 -5.41 -1.10
CA LYS A 69 32.22 -5.81 -2.41
C LYS A 69 33.18 -7.00 -2.33
N ASN A 70 33.85 -7.20 -1.19
CA ASN A 70 34.83 -8.28 -1.02
C ASN A 70 34.14 -9.64 -0.88
N VAL A 71 33.03 -9.66 -0.16
CA VAL A 71 32.23 -10.89 0.11
C VAL A 71 31.07 -11.04 -0.87
N ASN A 72 30.80 -9.98 -1.66
CA ASN A 72 29.67 -9.90 -2.60
C ASN A 72 28.30 -10.20 -1.94
N LYS A 73 28.13 -9.73 -0.70
CA LYS A 73 26.93 -9.92 0.12
C LYS A 73 26.61 -8.67 0.93
N TYR A 74 25.33 -8.56 1.33
CA TYR A 74 24.90 -7.58 2.31
C TYR A 74 25.30 -8.07 3.72
N VAL A 75 25.97 -7.23 4.45
CA VAL A 75 26.43 -7.49 5.81
C VAL A 75 25.82 -6.46 6.77
N PRO A 76 25.56 -6.82 8.02
CA PRO A 76 25.13 -5.85 9.03
C PRO A 76 26.19 -4.75 9.15
N THR A 77 25.72 -3.51 9.25
CA THR A 77 26.62 -2.36 9.33
C THR A 77 27.37 -2.34 10.66
N VAL A 78 28.67 -2.03 10.59
CA VAL A 78 29.55 -1.86 11.74
C VAL A 78 29.42 -0.42 12.27
N HIS A 79 29.82 -0.20 13.53
CA HIS A 79 29.72 1.06 14.27
C HIS A 79 30.03 2.31 13.43
N GLY A 80 29.12 3.29 13.48
CA GLY A 80 29.30 4.62 12.87
C GLY A 80 28.30 5.02 11.79
N LEU A 81 27.52 4.06 11.26
CA LEU A 81 26.41 4.38 10.37
C LEU A 81 25.14 4.64 11.18
N GLY A 82 24.58 5.83 11.05
CA GLY A 82 23.30 6.20 11.65
C GLY A 82 22.24 6.42 10.58
N ILE A 83 21.00 6.14 10.94
CA ILE A 83 19.83 6.54 10.18
C ILE A 83 19.14 7.68 10.89
N HIS A 84 18.94 8.77 10.18
CA HIS A 84 18.10 9.86 10.64
C HIS A 84 16.66 9.59 10.24
N VAL A 85 15.78 9.58 11.24
CA VAL A 85 14.35 9.41 11.07
C VAL A 85 13.67 10.73 11.34
N GLU A 86 12.92 11.22 10.38
CA GLU A 86 12.10 12.43 10.48
C GLU A 86 10.64 12.07 10.19
N VAL A 87 9.75 12.37 11.12
CA VAL A 87 8.31 12.16 10.94
C VAL A 87 7.62 13.51 10.96
N LYS A 88 6.78 13.75 9.96
CA LYS A 88 5.94 14.93 9.85
C LYS A 88 4.47 14.55 9.94
N ASP A 89 3.69 15.43 10.53
CA ASP A 89 2.25 15.32 10.59
C ASP A 89 1.57 15.85 9.31
N PRO A 90 0.23 15.74 9.16
CA PRO A 90 -0.50 16.24 8.00
C PRO A 90 -0.39 17.76 7.76
N GLU A 91 0.05 18.53 8.76
CA GLU A 91 0.30 19.97 8.67
C GLU A 91 1.78 20.31 8.39
N ASP A 92 2.59 19.32 7.98
CA ASP A 92 4.03 19.47 7.76
C ASP A 92 4.87 19.79 9.02
N LYS A 93 4.30 19.68 10.20
CA LYS A 93 5.02 19.88 11.45
C LYS A 93 5.82 18.63 11.82
N VAL A 94 7.05 18.82 12.26
CA VAL A 94 7.92 17.72 12.67
C VAL A 94 7.50 17.17 14.03
N VAL A 95 7.05 15.92 14.05
CA VAL A 95 6.67 15.17 15.27
C VAL A 95 7.88 14.46 15.87
N LEU A 96 8.74 13.92 15.02
CA LEU A 96 9.97 13.21 15.41
C LEU A 96 11.10 13.59 14.46
N SER A 97 12.27 13.91 15.02
CA SER A 97 13.50 14.11 14.24
C SER A 97 14.67 13.63 15.09
N ARG A 98 15.18 12.44 14.79
CA ARG A 98 16.28 11.82 15.55
C ARG A 98 17.17 10.96 14.67
N THR A 99 18.45 10.90 15.06
CA THR A 99 19.41 9.96 14.49
C THR A 99 19.52 8.74 15.41
N TYR A 100 19.44 7.58 14.81
CA TYR A 100 19.54 6.29 15.47
C TYR A 100 20.72 5.49 14.90
N ALA A 101 21.08 4.38 15.54
CA ALA A 101 22.08 3.43 15.06
C ALA A 101 21.61 2.68 13.79
N ALA A 102 22.43 1.76 13.29
CA ALA A 102 22.12 0.97 12.10
C ALA A 102 20.92 0.01 12.25
N GLU A 103 20.61 -0.38 13.48
CA GLU A 103 19.46 -1.21 13.81
C GLU A 103 18.79 -0.65 15.04
N GLY A 104 17.46 -0.61 15.03
CA GLY A 104 16.71 -0.09 16.15
C GLY A 104 15.22 0.05 15.89
N ARG A 105 14.60 0.78 16.80
CA ARG A 105 13.19 1.16 16.71
C ARG A 105 13.01 2.63 17.04
N PHE A 106 12.06 3.26 16.36
CA PHE A 106 11.56 4.58 16.70
C PHE A 106 10.06 4.48 17.02
N THR A 107 9.61 5.37 17.88
CA THR A 107 8.21 5.40 18.31
C THR A 107 7.73 6.84 18.31
N PHE A 108 6.53 7.05 17.80
CA PHE A 108 5.84 8.34 17.89
C PHE A 108 4.34 8.11 18.03
N THR A 109 3.60 9.14 18.44
CA THR A 109 2.14 9.12 18.52
C THR A 109 1.60 10.20 17.59
N SER A 110 0.59 9.85 16.78
CA SER A 110 -0.12 10.81 15.96
C SER A 110 -0.97 11.70 16.85
N HIS A 111 -0.94 13.01 16.61
CA HIS A 111 -1.79 13.99 17.30
C HIS A 111 -2.90 14.53 16.41
N LEU A 112 -2.81 14.28 15.11
CA LEU A 112 -3.78 14.65 14.09
C LEU A 112 -4.07 13.45 13.23
N ALA A 113 -5.33 13.27 12.84
CA ALA A 113 -5.69 12.22 11.87
C ALA A 113 -5.31 12.66 10.46
N GLY A 114 -4.70 11.76 9.68
CA GLY A 114 -4.33 12.02 8.29
C GLY A 114 -3.01 11.40 7.88
N GLU A 115 -2.48 11.91 6.76
CA GLU A 115 -1.25 11.41 6.15
C GLU A 115 -0.02 11.92 6.92
N HIS A 116 0.72 10.98 7.52
CA HIS A 116 2.00 11.24 8.16
C HIS A 116 3.14 10.82 7.24
N LEU A 117 4.17 11.65 7.17
CA LEU A 117 5.32 11.41 6.30
C LEU A 117 6.50 10.90 7.13
N VAL A 118 6.82 9.62 6.97
CA VAL A 118 7.96 8.97 7.65
C VAL A 118 9.16 8.95 6.70
N CYS A 119 10.15 9.75 6.96
CA CYS A 119 11.32 9.91 6.12
C CYS A 119 12.58 9.36 6.77
N LEU A 120 13.35 8.57 6.01
CA LEU A 120 14.61 8.00 6.44
C LEU A 120 15.74 8.48 5.51
N HIS A 121 16.85 8.87 6.08
CA HIS A 121 18.09 9.15 5.34
C HIS A 121 19.30 8.73 6.16
N SER A 122 20.37 8.39 5.47
CA SER A 122 21.63 8.05 6.12
C SER A 122 22.33 9.31 6.66
N ASN A 123 22.88 9.22 7.86
CA ASN A 123 23.73 10.27 8.45
C ASN A 123 25.23 9.98 8.22
N SER A 124 25.57 9.05 7.33
CA SER A 124 26.98 8.78 7.06
C SER A 124 27.57 9.89 6.22
N SER A 125 28.47 10.65 6.84
CA SER A 125 29.44 11.51 6.16
C SER A 125 30.68 10.70 5.72
N ALA A 126 30.58 9.40 5.62
CA ALA A 126 31.70 8.53 5.30
C ALA A 126 32.07 8.68 3.83
N TRP A 127 33.14 9.39 3.62
CA TRP A 127 33.79 9.74 2.33
C TRP A 127 34.20 8.52 1.48
N PHE A 128 33.92 7.31 1.94
CA PHE A 128 34.48 6.08 1.38
C PHE A 128 33.50 5.12 0.74
N SER A 129 32.21 5.33 0.80
CA SER A 129 31.28 4.34 0.26
C SER A 129 30.26 4.94 -0.71
N SER A 130 30.56 4.84 -2.00
CA SER A 130 29.52 4.88 -3.05
C SER A 130 28.62 3.63 -2.95
N GLY A 131 28.33 3.15 -1.75
CA GLY A 131 27.57 1.94 -1.47
C GLY A 131 26.07 2.21 -1.36
N GLN A 132 25.27 1.32 -1.94
CA GLN A 132 23.85 1.25 -1.67
C GLN A 132 23.63 0.60 -0.30
N LEU A 133 22.86 1.27 0.55
CA LEU A 133 22.37 0.70 1.81
C LEU A 133 21.05 -0.02 1.54
N ARG A 134 20.93 -1.23 2.05
CA ARG A 134 19.64 -1.94 2.11
C ARG A 134 19.01 -1.66 3.46
N VAL A 135 17.81 -1.15 3.45
CA VAL A 135 17.05 -0.85 4.67
C VAL A 135 15.80 -1.73 4.69
N HIS A 136 15.67 -2.51 5.76
CA HIS A 136 14.46 -3.21 6.13
C HIS A 136 13.67 -2.30 7.06
N LEU A 137 12.41 -2.05 6.77
CA LEU A 137 11.53 -1.22 7.58
C LEU A 137 10.22 -1.96 7.80
N ASP A 138 9.82 -2.05 9.05
CA ASP A 138 8.55 -2.62 9.51
C ASP A 138 7.85 -1.58 10.39
N ILE A 139 6.71 -1.08 9.94
CA ILE A 139 5.91 -0.08 10.65
C ILE A 139 4.70 -0.78 11.25
N GLN A 140 4.57 -0.72 12.55
CA GLN A 140 3.49 -1.30 13.34
C GLN A 140 2.66 -0.18 13.95
N VAL A 141 1.35 -0.21 13.71
CA VAL A 141 0.41 0.83 14.10
C VAL A 141 -0.53 0.31 15.18
N GLY A 142 -0.82 1.13 16.18
CA GLY A 142 -1.83 0.89 17.19
C GLY A 142 -1.50 -0.31 18.09
N GLU A 143 -2.40 -1.27 18.18
CA GLU A 143 -2.23 -2.45 19.06
C GLU A 143 -1.01 -3.29 18.71
N HIS A 144 -0.64 -3.39 17.43
CA HIS A 144 0.55 -4.12 16.99
C HIS A 144 1.86 -3.48 17.45
N ALA A 145 1.80 -2.20 17.86
CA ALA A 145 2.93 -1.48 18.42
C ALA A 145 3.15 -1.78 19.91
N ILE A 146 2.16 -2.35 20.61
CA ILE A 146 2.18 -2.62 22.05
C ILE A 146 2.81 -3.99 22.32
N ASP A 147 3.84 -4.02 23.14
CA ASP A 147 4.47 -5.27 23.58
C ASP A 147 3.80 -5.77 24.90
N TYR A 148 2.77 -6.56 24.74
CA TYR A 148 2.00 -7.13 25.87
C TYR A 148 2.83 -8.07 26.76
N THR A 149 3.90 -8.68 26.23
CA THR A 149 4.78 -9.57 27.01
C THR A 149 5.54 -8.79 28.08
N GLN A 150 5.99 -7.58 27.75
CA GLN A 150 6.65 -6.70 28.72
C GLN A 150 5.68 -6.16 29.78
N ILE A 151 4.42 -5.92 29.41
CA ILE A 151 3.38 -5.48 30.34
C ILE A 151 3.09 -6.60 31.35
N GLN A 152 2.93 -7.84 30.89
CA GLN A 152 2.68 -8.99 31.76
C GLN A 152 3.77 -9.17 32.82
N THR A 153 5.03 -9.06 32.42
CA THR A 153 6.16 -9.22 33.35
C THR A 153 6.28 -8.06 34.35
N LYS A 154 5.94 -6.85 33.97
CA LYS A 154 6.01 -5.67 34.84
C LYS A 154 4.88 -5.63 35.87
N ASP A 155 3.66 -5.85 35.43
CA ASP A 155 2.47 -5.66 36.24
C ASP A 155 2.00 -6.95 36.96
N LYS A 156 2.68 -8.08 36.72
CA LYS A 156 2.31 -9.41 37.25
C LYS A 156 0.85 -9.79 37.02
N LEU A 157 0.32 -9.34 35.85
CA LEU A 157 -1.06 -9.58 35.47
C LEU A 157 -1.32 -11.08 35.23
N SER A 158 -2.52 -11.53 35.57
CA SER A 158 -2.98 -12.84 35.15
C SER A 158 -3.16 -12.91 33.66
N GLU A 159 -3.04 -14.07 33.04
CA GLU A 159 -3.23 -14.27 31.61
C GLU A 159 -4.61 -13.73 31.12
N LEU A 160 -5.64 -13.90 31.95
CA LEU A 160 -6.99 -13.43 31.65
C LEU A 160 -7.10 -11.90 31.64
N GLU A 161 -6.49 -11.22 32.63
CA GLU A 161 -6.47 -9.76 32.69
C GLU A 161 -5.72 -9.14 31.51
N LEU A 162 -4.60 -9.76 31.12
CA LEU A 162 -3.86 -9.35 29.94
C LEU A 162 -4.71 -9.47 28.67
N ARG A 163 -5.46 -10.58 28.55
CA ARG A 163 -6.35 -10.80 27.39
C ARG A 163 -7.49 -9.79 27.33
N ILE A 164 -8.09 -9.48 28.48
CA ILE A 164 -9.15 -8.46 28.56
C ILE A 164 -8.59 -7.08 28.17
N ARG A 165 -7.42 -6.71 28.67
CA ARG A 165 -6.79 -5.44 28.32
C ARG A 165 -6.49 -5.35 26.81
N GLN A 166 -5.94 -6.40 26.25
CA GLN A 166 -5.70 -6.49 24.81
C GLN A 166 -6.99 -6.30 23.98
N LEU A 167 -8.08 -6.94 24.38
CA LEU A 167 -9.37 -6.80 23.69
C LEU A 167 -9.95 -5.39 23.82
N LEU A 168 -9.76 -4.73 24.96
CA LEU A 168 -10.21 -3.33 25.14
C LEU A 168 -9.43 -2.38 24.23
N ASP A 169 -8.10 -2.55 24.17
CA ASP A 169 -7.25 -1.74 23.30
C ASP A 169 -7.63 -1.95 21.82
N GLN A 170 -7.94 -3.19 21.41
CA GLN A 170 -8.42 -3.51 20.06
C GLN A 170 -9.75 -2.81 19.74
N VAL A 171 -10.72 -2.86 20.65
CA VAL A 171 -12.01 -2.20 20.45
C VAL A 171 -11.87 -0.69 20.35
N GLU A 172 -11.02 -0.09 21.18
CA GLU A 172 -10.75 1.35 21.12
C GLU A 172 -10.12 1.73 19.78
N GLN A 173 -9.13 0.97 19.33
CA GLN A 173 -8.50 1.21 18.02
C GLN A 173 -9.48 1.06 16.87
N VAL A 174 -10.27 -0.01 16.83
CA VAL A 174 -11.30 -0.21 15.78
C VAL A 174 -12.30 0.96 15.77
N THR A 175 -12.66 1.48 16.94
CA THR A 175 -13.56 2.63 17.04
C THR A 175 -12.92 3.90 16.45
N LYS A 176 -11.65 4.16 16.73
CA LYS A 176 -10.89 5.29 16.14
C LYS A 176 -10.79 5.16 14.62
N GLU A 177 -10.44 3.97 14.13
CA GLU A 177 -10.37 3.69 12.69
C GLU A 177 -11.72 3.87 11.99
N GLN A 178 -12.82 3.38 12.58
CA GLN A 178 -14.15 3.56 12.02
C GLN A 178 -14.56 5.03 11.92
N ASN A 179 -14.29 5.81 12.97
CA ASN A 179 -14.59 7.24 12.96
C ASN A 179 -13.77 7.98 11.90
N TYR A 180 -12.49 7.65 11.77
CA TYR A 180 -11.62 8.20 10.74
C TYR A 180 -12.10 7.81 9.33
N GLN A 181 -12.42 6.53 9.10
CA GLN A 181 -12.95 6.06 7.83
C GLN A 181 -14.25 6.75 7.44
N ARG A 182 -15.16 6.97 8.41
CA ARG A 182 -16.42 7.67 8.17
C ARG A 182 -16.22 9.11 7.68
N PHE A 183 -15.31 9.83 8.32
CA PHE A 183 -14.95 11.19 7.90
C PHE A 183 -14.31 11.20 6.50
N ARG A 184 -13.45 10.23 6.21
CA ARG A 184 -12.82 10.06 4.91
C ARG A 184 -13.83 9.70 3.82
N GLU A 185 -14.76 8.79 4.11
CA GLU A 185 -15.84 8.40 3.21
C GLU A 185 -16.70 9.60 2.78
N GLU A 186 -17.05 10.46 3.71
CA GLU A 186 -17.83 11.67 3.42
C GLU A 186 -17.09 12.60 2.45
N ARG A 187 -15.80 12.80 2.64
CA ARG A 187 -14.95 13.59 1.73
C ARG A 187 -14.84 12.95 0.33
N PHE A 188 -14.63 11.65 0.27
CA PHE A 188 -14.58 10.92 -1.01
C PHE A 188 -15.91 10.92 -1.73
N ARG A 189 -17.01 10.82 -0.99
CA ARG A 189 -18.34 10.89 -1.56
C ARG A 189 -18.59 12.22 -2.26
N MET A 190 -18.26 13.33 -1.65
CA MET A 190 -18.38 14.66 -2.28
C MET A 190 -17.53 14.76 -3.57
N THR A 191 -16.31 14.24 -3.54
CA THR A 191 -15.45 14.23 -4.72
C THR A 191 -15.99 13.32 -5.82
N SER A 192 -16.49 12.15 -5.47
CA SER A 192 -17.10 11.19 -6.39
C SER A 192 -18.36 11.77 -7.03
N GLU A 193 -19.23 12.44 -6.26
CA GLU A 193 -20.42 13.11 -6.76
C GLU A 193 -20.09 14.21 -7.77
N SER A 194 -19.10 15.05 -7.47
CA SER A 194 -18.62 16.09 -8.37
C SER A 194 -18.09 15.50 -9.69
N THR A 195 -17.32 14.41 -9.58
CA THR A 195 -16.77 13.72 -10.77
C THR A 195 -17.88 13.08 -11.60
N ASN A 196 -18.84 12.43 -10.97
CA ASN A 196 -19.98 11.78 -11.63
C ASN A 196 -20.83 12.82 -12.38
N GLN A 197 -21.11 13.98 -11.80
CA GLN A 197 -21.82 15.08 -12.48
C GLN A 197 -21.07 15.55 -13.74
N ARG A 198 -19.75 15.71 -13.69
CA ARG A 198 -18.95 16.09 -14.86
C ARG A 198 -19.03 15.03 -15.96
N VAL A 199 -18.89 13.76 -15.63
CA VAL A 199 -18.99 12.65 -16.60
C VAL A 199 -20.37 12.64 -17.23
N LEU A 200 -21.44 12.81 -16.44
CA LEU A 200 -22.81 12.83 -16.92
C LEU A 200 -23.05 13.99 -17.91
N TRP A 201 -22.60 15.18 -17.59
CA TRP A 201 -22.72 16.33 -18.50
C TRP A 201 -21.95 16.12 -19.81
N TRP A 202 -20.73 15.59 -19.75
CA TRP A 202 -19.96 15.28 -20.94
C TRP A 202 -20.60 14.19 -21.80
N SER A 203 -21.16 13.14 -21.20
CA SER A 203 -21.83 12.08 -21.95
C SER A 203 -23.11 12.56 -22.63
N ILE A 204 -23.90 13.44 -21.97
CA ILE A 204 -25.08 14.07 -22.59
C ILE A 204 -24.64 14.95 -23.78
N ALA A 205 -23.64 15.80 -23.61
CA ALA A 205 -23.12 16.66 -24.67
C ALA A 205 -22.65 15.82 -25.88
N GLN A 206 -21.90 14.74 -25.62
CA GLN A 206 -21.43 13.87 -26.71
C GLN A 206 -22.58 13.15 -27.41
N THR A 207 -23.61 12.70 -26.70
CA THR A 207 -24.81 12.08 -27.29
C THR A 207 -25.55 13.07 -28.20
N ILE A 208 -25.72 14.30 -27.76
CA ILE A 208 -26.35 15.35 -28.57
C ILE A 208 -25.57 15.61 -29.87
N ILE A 209 -24.24 15.70 -29.78
CA ILE A 209 -23.39 15.91 -30.97
C ILE A 209 -23.54 14.74 -31.95
N LEU A 210 -23.56 13.50 -31.46
CA LEU A 210 -23.77 12.30 -32.28
C LEU A 210 -25.12 12.31 -32.98
N ILE A 211 -26.19 12.71 -32.30
CA ILE A 211 -27.52 12.82 -32.89
C ILE A 211 -27.54 13.88 -33.98
N ILE A 212 -26.97 15.06 -33.72
CA ILE A 212 -26.91 16.18 -34.70
C ILE A 212 -26.10 15.77 -35.94
N THR A 213 -24.92 15.16 -35.74
CA THR A 213 -24.08 14.69 -36.85
C THR A 213 -24.74 13.59 -37.66
N GLY A 214 -25.43 12.63 -37.00
CA GLY A 214 -26.19 11.60 -37.68
C GLY A 214 -27.35 12.15 -38.51
N PHE A 215 -28.09 13.13 -38.00
CA PHE A 215 -29.17 13.81 -38.71
C PHE A 215 -28.63 14.59 -39.92
N TRP A 216 -27.54 15.31 -39.73
CA TRP A 216 -26.86 16.04 -40.80
C TRP A 216 -26.35 15.11 -41.90
N GLN A 217 -25.74 13.98 -41.54
CA GLN A 217 -25.28 12.96 -42.49
C GLN A 217 -26.44 12.38 -43.32
N MET A 218 -27.54 11.99 -42.67
CA MET A 218 -28.71 11.47 -43.39
C MET A 218 -29.27 12.49 -44.39
N ARG A 219 -29.36 13.74 -43.98
CA ARG A 219 -29.86 14.81 -44.84
C ARG A 219 -28.93 15.07 -45.99
N HIS A 220 -27.64 15.09 -45.76
CA HIS A 220 -26.61 15.29 -46.81
C HIS A 220 -26.61 14.10 -47.79
N LEU A 221 -26.72 12.87 -47.30
CA LEU A 221 -26.77 11.67 -48.13
C LEU A 221 -28.03 11.68 -49.04
N LYS A 222 -29.19 12.00 -48.47
CA LYS A 222 -30.44 12.16 -49.26
C LYS A 222 -30.29 13.18 -50.36
N SER A 223 -29.79 14.37 -50.08
CA SER A 223 -29.53 15.43 -51.08
C SER A 223 -28.54 14.99 -52.15
N PHE A 224 -27.52 14.22 -51.80
CA PHE A 224 -26.55 13.68 -52.75
C PHE A 224 -27.20 12.68 -53.73
N PHE A 225 -28.04 11.76 -53.24
CA PHE A 225 -28.73 10.78 -54.12
C PHE A 225 -29.76 11.43 -54.99
N GLU A 226 -30.53 12.42 -54.53
CA GLU A 226 -31.46 13.20 -55.31
C GLU A 226 -30.72 14.01 -56.42
N ALA A 227 -29.57 14.61 -56.15
CA ALA A 227 -28.79 15.34 -57.14
C ALA A 227 -28.18 14.44 -58.22
N LYS A 228 -27.89 13.19 -57.91
CA LYS A 228 -27.34 12.18 -58.82
C LYS A 228 -28.42 11.43 -59.60
N LYS A 229 -29.70 11.69 -59.38
CA LYS A 229 -30.84 10.97 -60.01
C LYS A 229 -30.73 9.44 -59.88
N LEU A 230 -30.25 8.95 -58.78
CA LEU A 230 -30.12 7.49 -58.53
C LEU A 230 -31.36 6.91 -57.85
N VAL A 231 -32.36 7.69 -57.55
CA VAL A 231 -33.73 7.32 -57.14
C VAL A 231 -34.71 8.19 -57.88
#